data_9296396c3f54a5d00e195a97e10afe19
#
_entry.id   9296396c3f54a5d00e195a97e10afe19
#
_cell.length_a   1.000
_cell.length_b   1.000
_cell.length_c   1.000
_cell.angle_alpha   90.00
_cell.angle_beta   90.00
_cell.angle_gamma   90.00
#
_symmetry.space_group_name_H-M   'P 1'
#
loop_
_entity.id
_entity.type
_entity.pdbx_description
1 polymer ?
#
loop_
_entity_poly.entity_id
_entity_poly.type
_entity_poly.pdbx_seq_one_letter_code
_entity_poly.pdbx_strand_id
1 'polypeptide(L)'
;MNNLTLVDLFLNEYWIEKGLSENTVQSYRLDLTALCDWLDKQNLSLETLEPLVLQQFLGSRLEQGYKATSTARMLSAMRKLFQYLYREKYRTDDPSAVLSSPKLPSRLPKYLTEQQVTDLLNTPDVEIPLELRDKAMLELLYATGLRVTELVTLTIENMNLQQGVVRVIGKGNKERIVPMGEEAAFWVRQFVLYGRPILLNGQSSDVVFPSQRAQQMTRQTFRHRIKHYAVLAGIDTDALSPHVLRHAFATHLVNHGADLRVVQMLLGHSDLSTTQIYTHVAKERLKHLHERFHPRG
;
A
#
# COMPACT_ATOMS: atom_id res chain seq x y z
N MET A 1 -15.45 5.73 -33.21
CA MET A 1 -16.11 5.55 -31.88
C MET A 1 -15.68 6.70 -30.96
N ASN A 2 -16.46 7.06 -29.91
CA ASN A 2 -16.00 8.08 -28.96
C ASN A 2 -14.79 7.55 -28.17
N ASN A 3 -13.79 8.42 -27.87
CA ASN A 3 -12.58 8.07 -27.12
C ASN A 3 -12.86 7.41 -25.76
N LEU A 4 -13.81 7.94 -24.99
CA LEU A 4 -14.21 7.39 -23.70
C LEU A 4 -14.85 6.00 -23.82
N THR A 5 -15.63 5.74 -24.87
CA THR A 5 -16.22 4.42 -25.11
C THR A 5 -15.15 3.36 -25.33
N LEU A 6 -14.08 3.67 -26.07
CA LEU A 6 -12.95 2.76 -26.28
C LEU A 6 -12.21 2.46 -24.96
N VAL A 7 -12.04 3.48 -24.10
CA VAL A 7 -11.44 3.32 -22.78
C VAL A 7 -12.30 2.45 -21.87
N ASP A 8 -13.62 2.61 -21.90
CA ASP A 8 -14.54 1.80 -21.09
C ASP A 8 -14.53 0.33 -21.53
N LEU A 9 -14.54 0.05 -22.85
CA LEU A 9 -14.40 -1.30 -23.38
C LEU A 9 -13.08 -1.94 -22.92
N PHE A 10 -11.97 -1.22 -23.10
CA PHE A 10 -10.65 -1.67 -22.63
C PHE A 10 -10.65 -2.01 -21.15
N LEU A 11 -11.15 -1.11 -20.30
CA LEU A 11 -11.10 -1.31 -18.84
C LEU A 11 -11.96 -2.49 -18.40
N ASN A 12 -13.14 -2.69 -19.01
CA ASN A 12 -14.02 -3.80 -18.69
C ASN A 12 -13.39 -5.14 -19.07
N GLU A 13 -12.87 -5.28 -20.28
CA GLU A 13 -12.23 -6.51 -20.73
C GLU A 13 -10.93 -6.78 -19.96
N TYR A 14 -10.11 -5.76 -19.80
CA TYR A 14 -8.82 -5.89 -19.11
C TYR A 14 -8.98 -6.24 -17.62
N TRP A 15 -10.06 -5.77 -16.99
CA TRP A 15 -10.43 -6.18 -15.64
C TRP A 15 -10.78 -7.66 -15.58
N ILE A 16 -11.61 -8.15 -16.49
CA ILE A 16 -12.03 -9.56 -16.55
C ILE A 16 -10.83 -10.47 -16.85
N GLU A 17 -10.03 -10.14 -17.88
CA GLU A 17 -8.90 -10.97 -18.31
C GLU A 17 -7.77 -11.07 -17.26
N LYS A 18 -7.44 -9.97 -16.60
CA LYS A 18 -6.25 -9.88 -15.73
C LYS A 18 -6.57 -9.91 -14.25
N GLY A 19 -7.83 -9.97 -13.85
CA GLY A 19 -8.21 -9.95 -12.42
C GLY A 19 -7.67 -8.72 -11.70
N LEU A 20 -7.72 -7.54 -12.32
CA LEU A 20 -7.15 -6.33 -11.74
C LEU A 20 -7.92 -5.91 -10.49
N SER A 21 -7.20 -5.31 -9.54
CA SER A 21 -7.87 -4.68 -8.40
C SER A 21 -8.68 -3.46 -8.85
N GLU A 22 -9.79 -3.20 -8.19
CA GLU A 22 -10.65 -2.03 -8.44
C GLU A 22 -9.84 -0.72 -8.43
N ASN A 23 -8.91 -0.56 -7.48
CA ASN A 23 -8.01 0.60 -7.41
C ASN A 23 -7.14 0.77 -8.66
N THR A 24 -6.71 -0.33 -9.29
CA THR A 24 -5.92 -0.27 -10.54
C THR A 24 -6.81 0.20 -11.69
N VAL A 25 -8.02 -0.36 -11.79
CA VAL A 25 -9.00 0.04 -12.82
C VAL A 25 -9.35 1.52 -12.68
N GLN A 26 -9.66 1.98 -11.46
CA GLN A 26 -9.94 3.40 -11.19
C GLN A 26 -8.76 4.31 -11.54
N SER A 27 -7.52 3.89 -11.20
CA SER A 27 -6.32 4.67 -11.54
C SER A 27 -6.11 4.77 -13.05
N TYR A 28 -6.33 3.67 -13.78
CA TYR A 28 -6.25 3.68 -15.24
C TYR A 28 -7.37 4.52 -15.85
N ARG A 29 -8.60 4.41 -15.32
CA ARG A 29 -9.72 5.24 -15.75
C ARG A 29 -9.41 6.72 -15.64
N LEU A 30 -8.93 7.18 -14.49
CA LEU A 30 -8.56 8.58 -14.28
C LEU A 30 -7.46 9.04 -15.24
N ASP A 31 -6.42 8.22 -15.43
CA ASP A 31 -5.33 8.54 -16.33
C ASP A 31 -5.82 8.61 -17.79
N LEU A 32 -6.59 7.64 -18.26
CA LEU A 32 -7.05 7.56 -19.64
C LEU A 32 -8.17 8.56 -19.95
N THR A 33 -9.04 8.89 -18.98
CA THR A 33 -10.02 9.99 -19.14
C THR A 33 -9.30 11.32 -19.35
N ALA A 34 -8.23 11.58 -18.62
CA ALA A 34 -7.44 12.80 -18.82
C ALA A 34 -6.78 12.88 -20.20
N LEU A 35 -6.41 11.73 -20.79
CA LEU A 35 -5.97 11.65 -22.18
C LEU A 35 -7.13 11.97 -23.15
N CYS A 36 -8.29 11.34 -22.95
CA CYS A 36 -9.48 11.58 -23.80
C CYS A 36 -9.89 13.05 -23.78
N ASP A 37 -9.98 13.67 -22.59
CA ASP A 37 -10.34 15.09 -22.44
C ASP A 37 -9.37 16.03 -23.16
N TRP A 38 -8.08 15.66 -23.21
CA TRP A 38 -7.07 16.43 -23.92
C TRP A 38 -7.18 16.24 -25.44
N LEU A 39 -7.47 15.02 -25.91
CA LEU A 39 -7.68 14.73 -27.33
C LEU A 39 -8.96 15.37 -27.87
N ASP A 40 -10.06 15.29 -27.12
CA ASP A 40 -11.36 15.83 -27.52
C ASP A 40 -11.31 17.34 -27.73
N LYS A 41 -10.52 18.09 -26.93
CA LYS A 41 -10.27 19.52 -27.13
C LYS A 41 -9.58 19.83 -28.46
N GLN A 42 -8.93 18.87 -29.08
CA GLN A 42 -8.22 19.01 -30.35
C GLN A 42 -8.93 18.29 -31.50
N ASN A 43 -10.11 17.71 -31.23
CA ASN A 43 -10.87 16.89 -32.18
C ASN A 43 -10.06 15.67 -32.71
N LEU A 44 -9.25 15.04 -31.84
CA LEU A 44 -8.41 13.90 -32.16
C LEU A 44 -9.04 12.61 -31.64
N SER A 45 -8.84 11.49 -32.39
CA SER A 45 -9.35 10.17 -32.03
C SER A 45 -8.24 9.22 -31.65
N LEU A 46 -8.51 8.36 -30.64
CA LEU A 46 -7.62 7.26 -30.26
C LEU A 46 -7.37 6.28 -31.42
N GLU A 47 -8.31 6.15 -32.36
CA GLU A 47 -8.21 5.23 -33.50
C GLU A 47 -7.16 5.65 -34.52
N THR A 48 -6.92 6.96 -34.68
CA THR A 48 -6.02 7.53 -35.71
C THR A 48 -4.82 8.31 -35.13
N LEU A 49 -4.63 8.25 -33.82
CA LEU A 49 -3.64 9.05 -33.11
C LEU A 49 -2.21 8.68 -33.51
N GLU A 50 -1.39 9.68 -33.81
CA GLU A 50 0.02 9.51 -34.12
C GLU A 50 0.91 9.53 -32.88
N PRO A 51 2.09 8.85 -32.93
CA PRO A 51 3.03 8.84 -31.79
C PRO A 51 3.46 10.22 -31.30
N LEU A 52 3.63 11.18 -32.25
CA LEU A 52 4.04 12.55 -31.93
C LEU A 52 3.01 13.25 -31.01
N VAL A 53 1.73 13.03 -31.26
CA VAL A 53 0.66 13.64 -30.44
C VAL A 53 0.68 13.10 -29.01
N LEU A 54 0.96 11.79 -28.84
CA LEU A 54 1.15 11.22 -27.50
C LEU A 54 2.37 11.82 -26.78
N GLN A 55 3.46 12.09 -27.48
CA GLN A 55 4.63 12.77 -26.93
C GLN A 55 4.27 14.21 -26.48
N GLN A 56 3.52 14.95 -27.30
CA GLN A 56 3.03 16.27 -26.96
C GLN A 56 2.17 16.26 -25.71
N PHE A 57 1.25 15.30 -25.59
CA PHE A 57 0.43 15.11 -24.40
C PHE A 57 1.30 14.85 -23.16
N LEU A 58 2.25 13.94 -23.23
CA LEU A 58 3.14 13.64 -22.11
C LEU A 58 4.04 14.83 -21.74
N GLY A 59 4.50 15.60 -22.75
CA GLY A 59 5.25 16.85 -22.58
C GLY A 59 4.43 17.90 -21.84
N SER A 60 3.19 18.15 -22.30
CA SER A 60 2.29 19.12 -21.66
C SER A 60 2.00 18.82 -20.20
N ARG A 61 1.94 17.54 -19.81
CA ARG A 61 1.79 17.15 -18.42
C ARG A 61 3.00 17.54 -17.56
N LEU A 62 4.21 17.39 -18.09
CA LEU A 62 5.44 17.81 -17.39
C LEU A 62 5.52 19.32 -17.25
N GLU A 63 5.13 20.07 -18.29
CA GLU A 63 5.04 21.53 -18.26
C GLU A 63 4.00 22.03 -17.25
N GLN A 64 2.88 21.33 -17.08
CA GLN A 64 1.86 21.59 -16.07
C GLN A 64 2.29 21.18 -14.65
N GLY A 65 3.51 20.69 -14.46
CA GLY A 65 4.07 20.34 -13.15
C GLY A 65 3.66 18.95 -12.62
N TYR A 66 3.09 18.08 -13.45
CA TYR A 66 2.85 16.71 -13.03
C TYR A 66 4.17 15.97 -12.77
N LYS A 67 4.20 15.19 -11.69
CA LYS A 67 5.39 14.43 -11.32
C LYS A 67 5.75 13.38 -12.39
N ALA A 68 7.03 13.20 -12.67
CA ALA A 68 7.53 12.20 -13.61
C ALA A 68 6.99 10.77 -13.31
N THR A 69 6.81 10.42 -12.02
CA THR A 69 6.21 9.15 -11.60
C THR A 69 4.74 8.99 -12.04
N SER A 70 3.95 10.08 -11.99
CA SER A 70 2.56 10.08 -12.46
C SER A 70 2.51 9.97 -13.98
N THR A 71 3.40 10.66 -14.68
CA THR A 71 3.51 10.60 -16.15
C THR A 71 3.99 9.20 -16.61
N ALA A 72 4.90 8.57 -15.89
CA ALA A 72 5.31 7.18 -16.17
C ALA A 72 4.15 6.17 -15.97
N ARG A 73 3.32 6.37 -14.93
CA ARG A 73 2.12 5.54 -14.73
C ARG A 73 1.11 5.74 -15.87
N MET A 74 0.86 6.99 -16.26
CA MET A 74 0.03 7.36 -17.41
C MET A 74 0.50 6.65 -18.68
N LEU A 75 1.80 6.70 -19.00
CA LEU A 75 2.37 6.00 -20.15
C LEU A 75 2.15 4.48 -20.06
N SER A 76 2.24 3.93 -18.87
CA SER A 76 1.95 2.50 -18.66
C SER A 76 0.49 2.15 -18.95
N ALA A 77 -0.47 3.00 -18.54
CA ALA A 77 -1.89 2.83 -18.85
C ALA A 77 -2.15 2.97 -20.37
N MET A 78 -1.53 3.99 -21.01
CA MET A 78 -1.63 4.21 -22.47
C MET A 78 -1.11 3.01 -23.26
N ARG A 79 0.05 2.44 -22.89
CA ARG A 79 0.59 1.24 -23.54
C ARG A 79 -0.39 0.07 -23.47
N LYS A 80 -1.04 -0.13 -22.34
CA LYS A 80 -2.04 -1.19 -22.19
C LYS A 80 -3.28 -0.94 -23.06
N LEU A 81 -3.74 0.31 -23.11
CA LEU A 81 -4.84 0.70 -23.99
C LEU A 81 -4.50 0.47 -25.47
N PHE A 82 -3.36 0.97 -25.96
CA PHE A 82 -3.01 0.85 -27.38
C PHE A 82 -2.69 -0.59 -27.80
N GLN A 83 -2.10 -1.40 -26.91
CA GLN A 83 -1.96 -2.85 -27.12
C GLN A 83 -3.32 -3.53 -27.25
N TYR A 84 -4.30 -3.12 -26.43
CA TYR A 84 -5.68 -3.61 -26.56
C TYR A 84 -6.32 -3.18 -27.88
N LEU A 85 -6.26 -1.90 -28.24
CA LEU A 85 -6.83 -1.38 -29.47
C LEU A 85 -6.23 -2.05 -30.72
N TYR A 86 -4.93 -2.35 -30.68
CA TYR A 86 -4.26 -3.10 -31.75
C TYR A 86 -4.76 -4.57 -31.82
N ARG A 87 -4.84 -5.24 -30.67
CA ARG A 87 -5.31 -6.63 -30.57
C ARG A 87 -6.74 -6.79 -31.09
N GLU A 88 -7.63 -5.89 -30.69
CA GLU A 88 -9.05 -5.91 -31.05
C GLU A 88 -9.34 -5.27 -32.45
N LYS A 89 -8.28 -4.94 -33.19
CA LYS A 89 -8.35 -4.38 -34.53
C LYS A 89 -9.07 -3.03 -34.67
N TYR A 90 -9.16 -2.26 -33.56
CA TYR A 90 -9.55 -0.84 -33.61
C TYR A 90 -8.44 0.01 -34.23
N ARG A 91 -7.20 -0.51 -34.25
CA ARG A 91 -6.02 0.08 -34.88
C ARG A 91 -5.21 -0.98 -35.62
N THR A 92 -4.39 -0.53 -36.57
CA THR A 92 -3.42 -1.37 -37.31
C THR A 92 -2.00 -1.27 -36.75
N ASP A 93 -1.76 -0.37 -35.78
CA ASP A 93 -0.46 -0.08 -35.16
C ASP A 93 -0.59 0.20 -33.67
N ASP A 94 0.54 0.24 -32.96
CA ASP A 94 0.64 0.70 -31.56
C ASP A 94 1.49 1.97 -31.48
N PRO A 95 0.88 3.18 -31.42
CA PRO A 95 1.63 4.44 -31.38
C PRO A 95 2.39 4.64 -30.08
N SER A 96 2.10 3.87 -29.04
CA SER A 96 2.81 3.95 -27.76
C SER A 96 4.12 3.18 -27.73
N ALA A 97 4.38 2.29 -28.72
CA ALA A 97 5.55 1.42 -28.73
C ALA A 97 6.88 2.19 -28.80
N VAL A 98 6.88 3.34 -29.50
CA VAL A 98 8.07 4.18 -29.67
C VAL A 98 8.30 5.19 -28.54
N LEU A 99 7.38 5.28 -27.59
CA LEU A 99 7.47 6.24 -26.49
C LEU A 99 8.45 5.77 -25.44
N SER A 100 9.38 6.65 -25.05
CA SER A 100 10.29 6.42 -23.94
C SER A 100 9.64 6.79 -22.60
N SER A 101 9.89 5.99 -21.57
CA SER A 101 9.48 6.35 -20.22
C SER A 101 10.26 7.55 -19.71
N PRO A 102 9.62 8.51 -19.01
CA PRO A 102 10.33 9.60 -18.36
C PRO A 102 11.44 9.06 -17.46
N LYS A 103 12.62 9.68 -17.50
CA LYS A 103 13.68 9.35 -16.56
C LYS A 103 13.20 9.67 -15.15
N LEU A 104 13.04 8.65 -14.33
CA LEU A 104 12.71 8.83 -12.93
C LEU A 104 13.99 9.19 -12.17
N PRO A 105 13.95 10.22 -11.30
CA PRO A 105 15.08 10.48 -10.44
C PRO A 105 15.35 9.24 -9.58
N SER A 106 16.60 8.80 -9.53
CA SER A 106 17.03 7.75 -8.61
C SER A 106 16.80 8.25 -7.19
N ARG A 107 15.80 7.73 -6.50
CA ARG A 107 15.61 8.00 -5.08
C ARG A 107 16.45 7.00 -4.31
N LEU A 108 17.43 7.50 -3.57
CA LEU A 108 18.07 6.68 -2.55
C LEU A 108 16.97 6.17 -1.61
N PRO A 109 16.96 4.87 -1.30
CA PRO A 109 16.03 4.33 -0.33
C PRO A 109 16.19 5.12 0.98
N LYS A 110 15.08 5.59 1.54
CA LYS A 110 15.09 6.23 2.85
C LYS A 110 15.02 5.12 3.88
N TYR A 111 16.02 5.02 4.74
CA TYR A 111 16.06 4.05 5.83
C TYR A 111 15.75 4.75 7.15
N LEU A 112 15.12 4.02 8.05
CA LEU A 112 15.07 4.38 9.45
C LEU A 112 16.03 3.47 10.20
N THR A 113 16.84 4.02 11.07
CA THR A 113 17.63 3.23 12.02
C THR A 113 16.70 2.63 13.08
N GLU A 114 17.14 1.58 13.75
CA GLU A 114 16.39 0.99 14.88
C GLU A 114 16.15 2.00 15.99
N GLN A 115 17.12 2.89 16.25
CA GLN A 115 16.96 3.98 17.22
C GLN A 115 15.86 4.95 16.80
N GLN A 116 15.84 5.39 15.54
CA GLN A 116 14.79 6.27 15.03
C GLN A 116 13.40 5.62 15.09
N VAL A 117 13.31 4.32 14.83
CA VAL A 117 12.05 3.58 15.00
C VAL A 117 11.66 3.54 16.47
N THR A 118 12.58 3.25 17.37
CA THR A 118 12.32 3.22 18.83
C THR A 118 11.85 4.58 19.32
N ASP A 119 12.51 5.66 18.90
CA ASP A 119 12.12 7.03 19.27
C ASP A 119 10.70 7.36 18.75
N LEU A 120 10.41 7.01 17.49
CA LEU A 120 9.08 7.18 16.91
C LEU A 120 8.00 6.42 17.68
N LEU A 121 8.27 5.16 18.03
CA LEU A 121 7.33 4.30 18.75
C LEU A 121 7.05 4.80 20.17
N ASN A 122 8.00 5.48 20.81
CA ASN A 122 7.88 6.00 22.16
C ASN A 122 7.32 7.44 22.23
N THR A 123 7.02 8.05 21.08
CA THR A 123 6.51 9.43 21.03
C THR A 123 5.04 9.58 21.48
N PRO A 124 4.09 8.64 21.14
CA PRO A 124 2.69 8.80 21.52
C PRO A 124 2.51 8.80 23.04
N ASP A 125 1.71 9.72 23.58
CA ASP A 125 1.28 9.75 24.98
C ASP A 125 0.21 8.68 25.21
N VAL A 126 0.59 7.63 25.93
CA VAL A 126 -0.27 6.46 26.18
C VAL A 126 -1.43 6.74 27.15
N GLU A 127 -1.40 7.85 27.89
CA GLU A 127 -2.50 8.28 28.75
C GLU A 127 -3.66 8.87 27.92
N ILE A 128 -3.40 9.29 26.69
CA ILE A 128 -4.41 9.81 25.78
C ILE A 128 -4.97 8.66 24.91
N PRO A 129 -6.27 8.32 25.00
CA PRO A 129 -6.85 7.17 24.29
C PRO A 129 -6.59 7.15 22.78
N LEU A 130 -6.58 8.33 22.13
CA LEU A 130 -6.27 8.48 20.72
C LEU A 130 -4.81 8.14 20.41
N GLU A 131 -3.90 8.53 21.27
CA GLU A 131 -2.47 8.30 21.10
C GLU A 131 -2.07 6.89 21.52
N LEU A 132 -2.76 6.30 22.51
CA LEU A 132 -2.64 4.88 22.83
C LEU A 132 -3.05 4.00 21.62
N ARG A 133 -4.10 4.40 20.87
CA ARG A 133 -4.43 3.76 19.59
C ARG A 133 -3.26 3.85 18.61
N ASP A 134 -2.71 5.04 18.46
CA ASP A 134 -1.64 5.31 17.48
C ASP A 134 -0.35 4.56 17.88
N LYS A 135 -0.04 4.48 19.20
CA LYS A 135 1.04 3.63 19.73
C LYS A 135 0.83 2.18 19.32
N ALA A 136 -0.32 1.61 19.59
CA ALA A 136 -0.63 0.24 19.22
C ALA A 136 -0.57 0.00 17.70
N MET A 137 -1.02 0.96 16.89
CA MET A 137 -0.92 0.89 15.43
C MET A 137 0.53 0.94 14.93
N LEU A 138 1.37 1.79 15.50
CA LEU A 138 2.78 1.92 15.13
C LEU A 138 3.55 0.66 15.50
N GLU A 139 3.36 0.14 16.72
CA GLU A 139 3.98 -1.12 17.18
C GLU A 139 3.57 -2.29 16.28
N LEU A 140 2.27 -2.44 16.01
CA LEU A 140 1.78 -3.52 15.15
C LEU A 140 2.31 -3.39 13.72
N LEU A 141 2.36 -2.17 13.17
CA LEU A 141 2.87 -1.94 11.82
C LEU A 141 4.35 -2.31 11.71
N TYR A 142 5.16 -1.91 12.68
CA TYR A 142 6.59 -2.21 12.71
C TYR A 142 6.85 -3.71 12.98
N ALA A 143 6.12 -4.32 13.90
CA ALA A 143 6.31 -5.73 14.24
C ALA A 143 5.86 -6.69 13.12
N THR A 144 4.88 -6.32 12.31
CA THR A 144 4.27 -7.23 11.32
C THR A 144 4.60 -6.87 9.88
N GLY A 145 5.05 -5.66 9.63
CA GLY A 145 5.21 -5.14 8.28
C GLY A 145 3.93 -5.11 7.45
N LEU A 146 2.77 -4.97 8.07
CA LEU A 146 1.48 -4.86 7.37
C LEU A 146 1.46 -3.70 6.37
N ARG A 147 0.65 -3.82 5.31
CA ARG A 147 0.31 -2.65 4.49
C ARG A 147 -0.61 -1.72 5.30
N VAL A 148 -0.50 -0.40 5.07
CA VAL A 148 -1.36 0.57 5.78
C VAL A 148 -2.86 0.24 5.61
N THR A 149 -3.26 -0.24 4.44
CA THR A 149 -4.65 -0.66 4.21
C THR A 149 -5.02 -1.83 5.11
N GLU A 150 -4.17 -2.87 5.18
CA GLU A 150 -4.38 -4.04 6.03
C GLU A 150 -4.49 -3.65 7.51
N LEU A 151 -3.66 -2.70 7.96
CA LEU A 151 -3.69 -2.19 9.33
C LEU A 151 -4.99 -1.44 9.66
N VAL A 152 -5.42 -0.50 8.82
CA VAL A 152 -6.62 0.33 9.10
C VAL A 152 -7.94 -0.43 8.89
N THR A 153 -7.91 -1.52 8.11
CA THR A 153 -9.09 -2.40 7.91
C THR A 153 -9.08 -3.64 8.81
N LEU A 154 -8.07 -3.80 9.67
CA LEU A 154 -7.96 -4.96 10.55
C LEU A 154 -9.16 -5.04 11.50
N THR A 155 -9.85 -6.19 11.51
CA THR A 155 -11.01 -6.45 12.36
C THR A 155 -10.61 -7.26 13.60
N ILE A 156 -11.44 -7.19 14.64
CA ILE A 156 -11.23 -7.93 15.89
C ILE A 156 -11.16 -9.44 15.64
N GLU A 157 -12.02 -9.98 14.75
CA GLU A 157 -12.04 -11.41 14.41
C GLU A 157 -10.77 -11.90 13.72
N ASN A 158 -10.05 -10.99 13.05
CA ASN A 158 -8.81 -11.29 12.35
C ASN A 158 -7.56 -11.11 13.21
N MET A 159 -7.74 -10.92 14.52
CA MET A 159 -6.67 -10.75 15.49
C MET A 159 -6.80 -11.76 16.61
N ASN A 160 -5.73 -12.50 16.90
CA ASN A 160 -5.66 -13.41 18.03
C ASN A 160 -4.53 -12.99 18.97
N LEU A 161 -4.90 -12.25 20.03
CA LEU A 161 -3.94 -11.75 21.02
C LEU A 161 -3.37 -12.85 21.92
N GLN A 162 -4.05 -14.00 22.09
CA GLN A 162 -3.52 -15.10 22.88
C GLN A 162 -2.42 -15.84 22.11
N GLN A 163 -2.61 -16.01 20.80
CA GLN A 163 -1.61 -16.63 19.92
C GLN A 163 -0.57 -15.63 19.42
N GLY A 164 -0.74 -14.33 19.64
CA GLY A 164 0.15 -13.28 19.13
C GLY A 164 0.21 -13.21 17.61
N VAL A 165 -0.92 -13.37 16.92
CA VAL A 165 -0.97 -13.39 15.45
C VAL A 165 -2.12 -12.53 14.89
N VAL A 166 -1.91 -11.99 13.70
CA VAL A 166 -2.94 -11.36 12.87
C VAL A 166 -3.12 -12.14 11.57
N ARG A 167 -4.37 -12.28 11.14
CA ARG A 167 -4.74 -12.83 9.84
C ARG A 167 -5.06 -11.66 8.90
N VAL A 168 -4.43 -11.63 7.74
CA VAL A 168 -4.64 -10.57 6.74
C VAL A 168 -4.90 -11.16 5.37
N ILE A 169 -5.79 -10.50 4.63
CA ILE A 169 -6.13 -10.85 3.26
C ILE A 169 -5.35 -9.91 2.33
N GLY A 170 -4.45 -10.48 1.55
CA GLY A 170 -3.61 -9.75 0.60
C GLY A 170 -4.23 -9.61 -0.80
N LYS A 171 -3.41 -9.17 -1.75
CA LYS A 171 -3.80 -9.06 -3.16
C LYS A 171 -4.22 -10.45 -3.70
N GLY A 172 -5.33 -10.50 -4.43
CA GLY A 172 -5.87 -11.75 -5.00
C GLY A 172 -6.55 -12.65 -3.97
N ASN A 173 -7.08 -12.07 -2.89
CA ASN A 173 -7.79 -12.77 -1.81
C ASN A 173 -6.95 -13.86 -1.12
N LYS A 174 -5.62 -13.73 -1.16
CA LYS A 174 -4.71 -14.66 -0.48
C LYS A 174 -4.57 -14.27 0.98
N GLU A 175 -4.94 -15.20 1.86
CA GLU A 175 -4.77 -15.03 3.30
C GLU A 175 -3.32 -15.30 3.72
N ARG A 176 -2.86 -14.60 4.74
CA ARG A 176 -1.62 -14.93 5.46
C ARG A 176 -1.77 -14.64 6.94
N ILE A 177 -1.04 -15.39 7.74
CA ILE A 177 -0.93 -15.17 9.19
C ILE A 177 0.44 -14.56 9.46
N VAL A 178 0.45 -13.48 10.25
CA VAL A 178 1.67 -12.76 10.60
C VAL A 178 1.78 -12.71 12.12
N PRO A 179 2.89 -13.16 12.71
CA PRO A 179 3.15 -12.98 14.14
C PRO A 179 3.36 -11.50 14.45
N MET A 180 2.89 -11.04 15.63
CA MET A 180 2.98 -9.64 16.02
C MET A 180 4.04 -9.37 17.10
N GLY A 181 4.66 -10.41 17.67
CA GLY A 181 5.59 -10.25 18.78
C GLY A 181 4.91 -9.84 20.09
N GLU A 182 5.64 -9.94 21.20
CA GLU A 182 5.08 -9.70 22.54
C GLU A 182 4.78 -8.22 22.77
N GLU A 183 5.66 -7.33 22.34
CA GLU A 183 5.53 -5.88 22.54
C GLU A 183 4.32 -5.31 21.80
N ALA A 184 4.15 -5.66 20.52
CA ALA A 184 2.98 -5.21 19.76
C ALA A 184 1.69 -5.82 20.31
N ALA A 185 1.70 -7.11 20.72
CA ALA A 185 0.56 -7.75 21.36
C ALA A 185 0.16 -7.07 22.67
N PHE A 186 1.16 -6.63 23.48
CA PHE A 186 0.94 -5.86 24.69
C PHE A 186 0.24 -4.54 24.40
N TRP A 187 0.78 -3.71 23.52
CA TRP A 187 0.21 -2.39 23.22
C TRP A 187 -1.16 -2.47 22.56
N VAL A 188 -1.36 -3.44 21.68
CA VAL A 188 -2.70 -3.69 21.09
C VAL A 188 -3.70 -4.10 22.18
N ARG A 189 -3.29 -4.95 23.13
CA ARG A 189 -4.15 -5.34 24.27
C ARG A 189 -4.48 -4.15 25.16
N GLN A 190 -3.50 -3.30 25.48
CA GLN A 190 -3.71 -2.07 26.26
C GLN A 190 -4.74 -1.17 25.58
N PHE A 191 -4.58 -0.95 24.27
CA PHE A 191 -5.53 -0.16 23.52
C PHE A 191 -6.94 -0.77 23.49
N VAL A 192 -7.06 -2.06 23.20
CA VAL A 192 -8.37 -2.75 23.12
C VAL A 192 -9.12 -2.70 24.45
N LEU A 193 -8.40 -2.84 25.57
CA LEU A 193 -9.01 -2.83 26.91
C LEU A 193 -9.33 -1.43 27.41
N TYR A 194 -8.46 -0.46 27.21
CA TYR A 194 -8.57 0.85 27.86
C TYR A 194 -8.87 2.01 26.90
N GLY A 195 -8.23 2.08 25.74
CA GLY A 195 -8.40 3.20 24.80
C GLY A 195 -9.60 3.04 23.88
N ARG A 196 -9.80 1.84 23.35
CA ARG A 196 -10.84 1.57 22.36
C ARG A 196 -12.27 1.80 22.89
N PRO A 197 -12.66 1.38 24.10
CA PRO A 197 -13.98 1.67 24.64
C PRO A 197 -14.28 3.17 24.76
N ILE A 198 -13.27 3.96 25.12
CA ILE A 198 -13.41 5.43 25.22
C ILE A 198 -13.61 6.04 23.82
N LEU A 199 -12.84 5.61 22.81
CA LEU A 199 -13.01 6.10 21.44
C LEU A 199 -14.32 5.69 20.80
N LEU A 200 -14.84 4.52 21.13
CA LEU A 200 -16.15 4.05 20.66
C LEU A 200 -17.32 4.81 21.28
N ASN A 201 -17.16 5.31 22.49
CA ASN A 201 -18.19 6.07 23.21
C ASN A 201 -19.59 5.42 23.11
N GLY A 202 -19.68 4.13 23.40
CA GLY A 202 -20.91 3.33 23.32
C GLY A 202 -21.34 2.88 21.93
N GLN A 203 -20.62 3.26 20.87
CA GLN A 203 -20.87 2.78 19.51
C GLN A 203 -20.19 1.43 19.26
N SER A 204 -20.68 0.66 18.30
CA SER A 204 -20.05 -0.58 17.84
C SER A 204 -19.15 -0.34 16.63
N SER A 205 -18.08 -1.12 16.52
CA SER A 205 -17.21 -1.13 15.35
C SER A 205 -16.47 -2.45 15.28
N ASP A 206 -16.36 -3.03 14.09
CA ASP A 206 -15.64 -4.30 13.87
C ASP A 206 -14.13 -4.08 13.76
N VAL A 207 -13.70 -2.86 13.36
CA VAL A 207 -12.26 -2.59 13.22
C VAL A 207 -11.57 -2.48 14.57
N VAL A 208 -10.32 -2.96 14.62
CA VAL A 208 -9.48 -2.87 15.82
C VAL A 208 -9.20 -1.41 16.18
N PHE A 209 -8.89 -0.59 15.18
CA PHE A 209 -8.42 0.79 15.34
C PHE A 209 -9.44 1.81 14.79
N PRO A 210 -10.53 2.10 15.51
CA PRO A 210 -11.52 3.06 15.06
C PRO A 210 -10.98 4.49 15.09
N SER A 211 -11.57 5.34 14.25
CA SER A 211 -11.39 6.79 14.33
C SER A 211 -12.15 7.34 15.55
N GLN A 212 -11.99 8.64 15.84
CA GLN A 212 -12.79 9.34 16.87
C GLN A 212 -14.31 9.33 16.60
N ARG A 213 -14.73 8.95 15.39
CA ARG A 213 -16.15 8.80 15.01
C ARG A 213 -16.61 7.34 15.05
N ALA A 214 -15.90 6.48 15.75
CA ALA A 214 -16.13 5.02 15.83
C ALA A 214 -16.12 4.29 14.46
N GLN A 215 -15.64 4.93 13.40
CA GLN A 215 -15.57 4.38 12.05
C GLN A 215 -14.16 3.94 11.69
N GLN A 216 -14.02 3.16 10.62
CA GLN A 216 -12.73 2.81 10.06
C GLN A 216 -11.92 4.08 9.72
N MET A 217 -10.66 4.09 10.14
CA MET A 217 -9.73 5.17 9.82
C MET A 217 -9.31 5.11 8.34
N THR A 218 -9.11 6.27 7.70
CA THR A 218 -8.53 6.33 6.36
C THR A 218 -7.00 6.18 6.42
N ARG A 219 -6.42 5.67 5.33
CA ARG A 219 -4.95 5.63 5.15
C ARG A 219 -4.31 7.02 5.28
N GLN A 220 -5.04 8.04 4.83
CA GLN A 220 -4.59 9.44 4.88
C GLN A 220 -4.49 9.92 6.34
N THR A 221 -5.52 9.65 7.14
CA THR A 221 -5.53 10.00 8.58
C THR A 221 -4.34 9.37 9.28
N PHE A 222 -4.10 8.07 9.10
CA PHE A 222 -2.95 7.40 9.72
C PHE A 222 -1.60 7.99 9.24
N ARG A 223 -1.48 8.32 7.95
CA ARG A 223 -0.28 8.99 7.42
C ARG A 223 -0.04 10.34 8.09
N HIS A 224 -1.10 11.13 8.34
CA HIS A 224 -0.97 12.39 9.08
C HIS A 224 -0.51 12.17 10.51
N ARG A 225 -1.06 11.16 11.21
CA ARG A 225 -0.62 10.80 12.57
C ARG A 225 0.86 10.39 12.62
N ILE A 226 1.31 9.54 11.71
CA ILE A 226 2.73 9.17 11.61
C ILE A 226 3.63 10.40 11.39
N LYS A 227 3.24 11.32 10.51
CA LYS A 227 4.01 12.54 10.27
C LYS A 227 4.07 13.46 11.50
N HIS A 228 2.98 13.54 12.25
CA HIS A 228 2.95 14.26 13.52
C HIS A 228 4.00 13.70 14.50
N TYR A 229 4.01 12.39 14.71
CA TYR A 229 5.00 11.75 15.59
C TYR A 229 6.43 11.82 15.03
N ALA A 230 6.61 11.84 13.71
CA ALA A 230 7.93 12.06 13.11
C ALA A 230 8.55 13.39 13.53
N VAL A 231 7.75 14.47 13.50
CA VAL A 231 8.21 15.80 13.96
C VAL A 231 8.65 15.74 15.41
N LEU A 232 7.84 15.15 16.29
CA LEU A 232 8.12 15.05 17.72
C LEU A 232 9.34 14.18 18.01
N ALA A 233 9.58 13.13 17.20
CA ALA A 233 10.75 12.26 17.32
C ALA A 233 11.99 12.82 16.60
N GLY A 234 11.96 14.04 16.05
CA GLY A 234 13.08 14.62 15.31
C GLY A 234 13.43 13.93 14.00
N ILE A 235 12.47 13.22 13.39
CA ILE A 235 12.64 12.49 12.12
C ILE A 235 12.13 13.36 10.97
N ASP A 236 12.89 13.43 9.86
CA ASP A 236 12.46 14.12 8.66
C ASP A 236 11.11 13.54 8.15
N THR A 237 10.08 14.37 8.10
CA THR A 237 8.73 13.98 7.69
C THR A 237 8.67 13.47 6.25
N ASP A 238 9.59 13.90 5.38
CA ASP A 238 9.70 13.40 4.01
C ASP A 238 10.42 12.06 3.94
N ALA A 239 11.16 11.70 4.98
CA ALA A 239 11.78 10.40 5.14
C ALA A 239 10.82 9.33 5.67
N LEU A 240 9.71 9.73 6.33
CA LEU A 240 8.81 8.80 7.01
C LEU A 240 7.46 8.64 6.31
N SER A 241 7.07 7.39 6.12
CA SER A 241 5.73 6.98 5.67
C SER A 241 5.45 5.55 6.15
N PRO A 242 4.19 5.07 6.14
CA PRO A 242 3.89 3.67 6.46
C PRO A 242 4.68 2.66 5.61
N HIS A 243 4.99 3.00 4.36
CA HIS A 243 5.82 2.15 3.51
C HIS A 243 7.28 2.10 3.95
N VAL A 244 7.82 3.22 4.44
CA VAL A 244 9.19 3.27 4.96
C VAL A 244 9.28 2.48 6.26
N LEU A 245 8.27 2.56 7.16
CA LEU A 245 8.25 1.77 8.39
C LEU A 245 8.13 0.27 8.10
N ARG A 246 7.31 -0.12 7.13
CA ARG A 246 7.27 -1.51 6.63
C ARG A 246 8.61 -1.94 6.00
N HIS A 247 9.30 -1.04 5.31
CA HIS A 247 10.63 -1.33 4.76
C HIS A 247 11.66 -1.50 5.90
N ALA A 248 11.59 -0.67 6.93
CA ALA A 248 12.43 -0.81 8.13
C ALA A 248 12.23 -2.19 8.79
N PHE A 249 10.98 -2.65 8.97
CA PHE A 249 10.69 -4.03 9.42
C PHE A 249 11.47 -5.08 8.60
N ALA A 250 11.35 -5.02 7.27
CA ALA A 250 12.02 -6.00 6.41
C ALA A 250 13.55 -5.93 6.52
N THR A 251 14.10 -4.72 6.50
CA THR A 251 15.55 -4.48 6.54
C THR A 251 16.15 -4.89 7.89
N HIS A 252 15.48 -4.55 9.00
CA HIS A 252 15.96 -4.88 10.34
C HIS A 252 15.93 -6.40 10.57
N LEU A 253 14.87 -7.10 10.15
CA LEU A 253 14.84 -8.56 10.20
C LEU A 253 16.00 -9.20 9.43
N VAL A 254 16.27 -8.74 8.21
CA VAL A 254 17.40 -9.26 7.40
C VAL A 254 18.74 -8.93 8.06
N ASN A 255 18.91 -7.73 8.60
CA ASN A 255 20.14 -7.33 9.30
C ASN A 255 20.41 -8.18 10.56
N HIS A 256 19.34 -8.64 11.21
CA HIS A 256 19.42 -9.57 12.35
C HIS A 256 19.55 -11.04 11.91
N GLY A 257 19.69 -11.32 10.61
CA GLY A 257 19.98 -12.64 10.08
C GLY A 257 18.76 -13.48 9.68
N ALA A 258 17.57 -12.86 9.59
CA ALA A 258 16.40 -13.56 9.05
C ALA A 258 16.60 -13.89 7.57
N ASP A 259 16.16 -15.07 7.17
CA ASP A 259 16.16 -15.48 5.76
C ASP A 259 15.25 -14.57 4.92
N LEU A 260 15.77 -14.07 3.80
CA LEU A 260 15.03 -13.15 2.91
C LEU A 260 13.70 -13.74 2.41
N ARG A 261 13.64 -15.07 2.18
CA ARG A 261 12.40 -15.75 1.74
C ARG A 261 11.34 -15.69 2.84
N VAL A 262 11.74 -15.86 4.10
CA VAL A 262 10.84 -15.74 5.25
C VAL A 262 10.29 -14.33 5.35
N VAL A 263 11.13 -13.31 5.20
CA VAL A 263 10.70 -11.91 5.19
C VAL A 263 9.73 -11.62 4.03
N GLN A 264 10.01 -12.13 2.84
CA GLN A 264 9.10 -12.02 1.68
C GLN A 264 7.75 -12.67 1.92
N MET A 265 7.72 -13.83 2.62
CA MET A 265 6.49 -14.51 3.01
C MET A 265 5.68 -13.69 4.01
N LEU A 266 6.29 -13.16 5.06
CA LEU A 266 5.64 -12.28 6.03
C LEU A 266 5.04 -11.05 5.35
N LEU A 267 5.73 -10.49 4.38
CA LEU A 267 5.27 -9.34 3.60
C LEU A 267 4.17 -9.68 2.58
N GLY A 268 3.92 -10.95 2.27
CA GLY A 268 2.90 -11.38 1.30
C GLY A 268 3.27 -11.02 -0.13
N HIS A 269 4.49 -11.33 -0.56
CA HIS A 269 4.92 -11.27 -1.94
C HIS A 269 4.41 -12.49 -2.70
N SER A 270 3.76 -12.28 -3.85
CA SER A 270 2.87 -13.25 -4.52
C SER A 270 3.54 -14.43 -5.23
N ASP A 271 4.87 -14.46 -5.34
CA ASP A 271 5.57 -15.47 -6.15
C ASP A 271 5.93 -16.78 -5.43
N LEU A 272 5.60 -16.89 -4.15
CA LEU A 272 5.81 -18.12 -3.39
C LEU A 272 4.45 -18.73 -3.05
N SER A 273 4.23 -19.98 -3.48
CA SER A 273 2.99 -20.74 -3.24
C SER A 273 2.66 -20.80 -1.75
N THR A 274 1.72 -19.99 -1.32
CA THR A 274 1.35 -19.73 0.07
C THR A 274 0.54 -20.86 0.72
N THR A 275 0.18 -21.90 -0.02
CA THR A 275 -0.76 -22.93 0.43
C THR A 275 -0.19 -23.87 1.52
N GLN A 276 1.14 -23.94 1.68
CA GLN A 276 1.78 -24.83 2.66
C GLN A 276 2.06 -24.20 4.04
N ILE A 277 1.75 -22.90 4.24
CA ILE A 277 2.19 -22.15 5.43
C ILE A 277 1.18 -22.22 6.59
N TYR A 278 0.01 -22.79 6.38
CA TYR A 278 -1.09 -22.77 7.35
C TYR A 278 -1.14 -23.93 8.34
N THR A 279 -0.13 -24.78 8.36
CA THR A 279 -0.04 -25.82 9.40
C THR A 279 0.36 -25.23 10.74
N HIS A 280 -0.07 -25.84 11.84
CA HIS A 280 0.29 -25.42 13.20
C HIS A 280 1.82 -25.31 13.38
N VAL A 281 2.57 -26.23 12.82
CA VAL A 281 4.05 -26.26 12.83
C VAL A 281 4.67 -25.04 12.11
N ALA A 282 4.05 -24.59 11.01
CA ALA A 282 4.53 -23.41 10.29
C ALA A 282 4.28 -22.11 11.06
N LYS A 283 3.17 -22.01 11.81
CA LYS A 283 2.87 -20.85 12.66
C LYS A 283 3.87 -20.71 13.80
N GLU A 284 4.17 -21.78 14.50
CA GLU A 284 5.17 -21.77 15.59
C GLU A 284 6.56 -21.43 15.06
N ARG A 285 6.94 -21.99 13.91
CA ARG A 285 8.23 -21.66 13.28
C ARG A 285 8.34 -20.17 12.89
N LEU A 286 7.27 -19.59 12.33
CA LEU A 286 7.24 -18.15 12.00
C LEU A 286 7.30 -17.28 13.26
N LYS A 287 6.61 -17.67 14.33
CA LYS A 287 6.66 -16.98 15.62
C LYS A 287 8.07 -17.02 16.20
N HIS A 288 8.69 -18.17 16.27
CA HIS A 288 10.06 -18.34 16.77
C HIS A 288 11.08 -17.55 15.92
N LEU A 289 10.92 -17.49 14.60
CA LEU A 289 11.76 -16.70 13.71
C LEU A 289 11.57 -15.21 13.97
N HIS A 290 10.33 -14.76 14.19
CA HIS A 290 10.03 -13.38 14.54
C HIS A 290 10.67 -13.01 15.89
N GLU A 291 10.44 -13.79 16.93
CA GLU A 291 11.01 -13.59 18.27
C GLU A 291 12.55 -13.54 18.25
N ARG A 292 13.18 -14.38 17.41
CA ARG A 292 14.65 -14.46 17.32
C ARG A 292 15.29 -13.32 16.55
N PHE A 293 14.64 -12.78 15.52
CA PHE A 293 15.27 -11.87 14.57
C PHE A 293 14.64 -10.48 14.52
N HIS A 294 13.46 -10.29 15.10
CA HIS A 294 12.86 -8.97 15.16
C HIS A 294 13.37 -8.20 16.38
N PRO A 295 13.77 -6.91 16.25
CA PRO A 295 14.30 -6.11 17.36
C PRO A 295 13.35 -5.95 18.55
N ARG A 296 12.06 -6.23 18.33
CA ARG A 296 10.98 -6.20 19.35
C ARG A 296 10.13 -7.49 19.30
N GLY A 297 10.77 -8.60 18.98
CA GLY A 297 10.17 -9.94 18.94
C GLY A 297 9.95 -10.55 20.32
#